data_f221961d6a08e5c294c241a49f9eba2e
#
_entry.id   f221961d6a08e5c294c241a49f9eba2e
#
_cell.length_a   1.000
_cell.length_b   1.000
_cell.length_c   1.000
_cell.angle_alpha   90.00
_cell.angle_beta   90.00
_cell.angle_gamma   90.00
#
_symmetry.space_group_name_H-M   'P 1'
#
loop_
_entity.id
_entity.type
_entity.pdbx_description
1 polymer ?
#
loop_
_entity_poly.entity_id
_entity_poly.type
_entity_poly.pdbx_seq_one_letter_code
_entity_poly.pdbx_strand_id
1 'polypeptide(L)'
;MFRAHILKAAVTGVAAILALSACGGGTSSSAGATETIKVGALAVPAGDMLKQVQRELAPKEGLNVEYKEFSDYNTPNPAVSDGDIDANLFQNTTFMETYNKASGKNLVSVGKVYLPPMALYSNNVADLAALPEGASVAIPNDPTNESRALKLLASKGLIEVSANPITLKDVKANPKNLKFTEIENASLPQALNDKDAAIVTLAFALPAGLSADKQLLVEGKDSAYYNVLAVKAEMKDDPRVQKLFKILTSQDMKDFIQDKFKGLVIPAS
;
A
#
# COMPACT_ATOMS: atom_id res chain seq x y z
N MET A 1 69.48 10.44 38.95
CA MET A 1 69.69 11.07 40.27
C MET A 1 68.37 10.97 41.04
N PHE A 2 68.52 10.29 42.22
CA PHE A 2 67.70 10.38 43.45
C PHE A 2 66.24 9.91 43.36
N ARG A 3 65.99 8.67 43.84
CA ARG A 3 65.68 8.13 45.18
C ARG A 3 64.26 8.43 45.59
N ALA A 4 63.34 7.48 45.55
CA ALA A 4 63.04 6.43 46.56
C ALA A 4 62.68 7.00 47.94
N HIS A 5 61.47 6.74 48.39
CA HIS A 5 61.25 6.16 49.73
C HIS A 5 59.88 5.50 49.87
N ILE A 6 59.96 4.31 50.35
CA ILE A 6 58.97 3.36 50.82
C ILE A 6 58.44 3.86 52.19
N LEU A 7 57.19 3.68 52.50
CA LEU A 7 56.81 3.23 53.87
C LEU A 7 55.52 2.41 53.88
N LYS A 8 55.68 1.26 54.50
CA LYS A 8 54.65 0.25 54.83
C LYS A 8 53.95 0.69 56.11
N ALA A 9 52.68 0.35 56.26
CA ALA A 9 52.16 -0.17 57.53
C ALA A 9 50.79 -0.84 57.34
N ALA A 10 50.71 -2.02 57.84
CA ALA A 10 49.56 -2.89 57.95
C ALA A 10 48.68 -2.53 59.14
N VAL A 11 47.41 -3.03 59.17
CA VAL A 11 46.90 -3.90 60.21
C VAL A 11 45.39 -3.93 60.24
N THR A 12 44.83 -5.09 59.96
CA THR A 12 43.68 -5.84 60.54
C THR A 12 42.42 -5.14 61.09
N GLY A 13 41.27 -5.70 60.66
CA GLY A 13 39.99 -5.58 61.36
C GLY A 13 38.88 -6.39 60.67
N VAL A 14 38.69 -7.62 61.17
CA VAL A 14 37.57 -8.52 60.83
C VAL A 14 36.29 -8.04 61.43
N ALA A 15 35.22 -7.98 60.64
CA ALA A 15 33.86 -8.13 61.17
C ALA A 15 32.91 -8.63 60.06
N ALA A 16 32.54 -9.88 60.15
CA ALA A 16 31.50 -10.51 59.37
C ALA A 16 30.12 -10.03 59.88
N ILE A 17 29.30 -9.52 59.00
CA ILE A 17 27.87 -9.37 59.23
C ILE A 17 27.14 -10.06 58.07
N LEU A 18 26.59 -11.22 58.36
CA LEU A 18 25.57 -11.91 57.57
C LEU A 18 24.26 -11.12 57.69
N ALA A 19 23.82 -10.52 56.59
CA ALA A 19 22.45 -10.05 56.44
C ALA A 19 21.79 -10.88 55.37
N LEU A 20 20.91 -11.79 55.75
CA LEU A 20 19.92 -12.41 54.91
C LEU A 20 19.00 -11.29 54.39
N SER A 21 19.08 -11.03 53.09
CA SER A 21 18.06 -10.24 52.42
C SER A 21 17.15 -11.17 51.65
N ALA A 22 15.91 -11.20 52.09
CA ALA A 22 14.81 -11.97 51.56
C ALA A 22 14.64 -11.82 50.07
N CYS A 23 14.40 -12.96 49.40
CA CYS A 23 13.81 -13.03 48.09
C CYS A 23 12.47 -12.27 48.05
N GLY A 24 12.48 -11.04 47.58
CA GLY A 24 11.34 -10.37 47.02
C GLY A 24 11.29 -10.67 45.53
N GLY A 25 10.54 -11.69 45.14
CA GLY A 25 10.17 -11.94 43.74
C GLY A 25 9.32 -10.78 43.22
N GLY A 26 9.96 -9.70 42.80
CA GLY A 26 9.37 -8.72 41.93
C GLY A 26 9.33 -9.32 40.51
N THR A 27 8.20 -9.84 40.11
CA THR A 27 7.87 -9.98 38.69
C THR A 27 7.92 -8.57 38.12
N SER A 28 9.09 -8.19 37.59
CA SER A 28 9.19 -7.09 36.64
C SER A 28 8.34 -7.50 35.46
N SER A 29 7.09 -7.05 35.44
CA SER A 29 6.35 -6.91 34.20
C SER A 29 7.24 -6.03 33.34
N SER A 30 8.01 -6.62 32.44
CA SER A 30 8.58 -5.90 31.32
C SER A 30 7.34 -5.34 30.58
N ALA A 31 7.04 -4.05 30.78
CA ALA A 31 6.20 -3.35 29.85
C ALA A 31 6.82 -3.62 28.49
N GLY A 32 6.18 -4.45 27.69
CA GLY A 32 6.72 -4.93 26.42
C GLY A 32 7.13 -3.72 25.61
N ALA A 33 8.39 -3.68 25.18
CA ALA A 33 8.86 -2.63 24.29
C ALA A 33 7.89 -2.57 23.11
N THR A 34 7.32 -1.41 22.85
CA THR A 34 6.41 -1.21 21.72
C THR A 34 7.18 -1.53 20.44
N GLU A 35 6.77 -2.56 19.74
CA GLU A 35 7.41 -2.98 18.49
C GLU A 35 7.07 -2.01 17.37
N THR A 36 8.06 -1.57 16.59
CA THR A 36 7.86 -0.65 15.48
C THR A 36 7.87 -1.39 14.15
N ILE A 37 6.95 -1.02 13.25
CA ILE A 37 6.91 -1.45 11.86
C ILE A 37 6.77 -0.24 10.93
N LYS A 38 7.62 -0.16 9.89
CA LYS A 38 7.61 0.90 8.88
C LYS A 38 6.81 0.47 7.66
N VAL A 39 5.79 1.23 7.29
CA VAL A 39 4.87 0.86 6.21
C VAL A 39 4.76 1.97 5.18
N GLY A 40 5.04 1.64 3.93
CA GLY A 40 4.92 2.54 2.79
C GLY A 40 3.55 2.46 2.12
N ALA A 41 2.98 3.60 1.74
CA ALA A 41 1.76 3.67 0.95
C ALA A 41 1.61 5.02 0.27
N LEU A 42 0.72 5.12 -0.74
CA LEU A 42 0.29 6.40 -1.27
C LEU A 42 -0.63 7.11 -0.26
N ALA A 43 -0.77 8.44 -0.41
CA ALA A 43 -1.52 9.28 0.52
C ALA A 43 -2.96 8.78 0.77
N VAL A 44 -3.67 8.36 -0.28
CA VAL A 44 -5.08 7.94 -0.25
C VAL A 44 -5.26 6.69 -1.13
N PRO A 45 -6.07 5.71 -0.76
CA PRO A 45 -6.76 5.53 0.53
C PRO A 45 -5.87 4.92 1.61
N ALA A 46 -4.77 4.24 1.24
CA ALA A 46 -3.95 3.46 2.15
C ALA A 46 -3.25 4.32 3.22
N GLY A 47 -2.74 5.50 2.86
CA GLY A 47 -2.14 6.43 3.82
C GLY A 47 -3.13 6.90 4.87
N ASP A 48 -4.38 7.20 4.48
CA ASP A 48 -5.44 7.53 5.45
C ASP A 48 -5.74 6.35 6.40
N MET A 49 -5.78 5.12 5.86
CA MET A 49 -5.93 3.90 6.67
C MET A 49 -4.75 3.72 7.64
N LEU A 50 -3.51 3.89 7.16
CA LEU A 50 -2.32 3.77 8.01
C LEU A 50 -2.25 4.87 9.08
N LYS A 51 -2.68 6.09 8.78
CA LYS A 51 -2.81 7.17 9.77
C LYS A 51 -3.85 6.82 10.85
N GLN A 52 -4.97 6.18 10.48
CA GLN A 52 -5.95 5.67 11.44
C GLN A 52 -5.37 4.55 12.30
N VAL A 53 -4.66 3.59 11.68
CA VAL A 53 -3.95 2.52 12.40
C VAL A 53 -2.95 3.12 13.39
N GLN A 54 -2.10 4.03 12.94
CA GLN A 54 -1.05 4.67 13.76
C GLN A 54 -1.62 5.39 14.98
N ARG A 55 -2.72 6.13 14.82
CA ARG A 55 -3.27 6.97 15.90
C ARG A 55 -4.15 6.21 16.86
N GLU A 56 -4.96 5.27 16.40
CA GLU A 56 -6.07 4.74 17.17
C GLU A 56 -6.05 3.23 17.37
N LEU A 57 -5.58 2.45 16.39
CA LEU A 57 -5.73 1.00 16.45
C LEU A 57 -4.45 0.29 16.92
N ALA A 58 -3.29 0.64 16.36
CA ALA A 58 -2.04 -0.02 16.66
C ALA A 58 -1.59 0.16 18.13
N PRO A 59 -1.76 1.33 18.79
CA PRO A 59 -1.40 1.49 20.19
C PRO A 59 -2.15 0.53 21.13
N LYS A 60 -3.40 0.19 20.84
CA LYS A 60 -4.21 -0.76 21.61
C LYS A 60 -3.64 -2.18 21.58
N GLU A 61 -2.90 -2.50 20.51
CA GLU A 61 -2.27 -3.80 20.29
C GLU A 61 -0.76 -3.79 20.61
N GLY A 62 -0.24 -2.72 21.22
CA GLY A 62 1.19 -2.57 21.56
C GLY A 62 2.09 -2.50 20.32
N LEU A 63 1.59 -1.99 19.19
CA LEU A 63 2.33 -1.81 17.94
C LEU A 63 2.50 -0.31 17.65
N ASN A 64 3.71 0.09 17.28
CA ASN A 64 3.98 1.41 16.71
C ASN A 64 4.09 1.28 15.19
N VAL A 65 3.29 2.05 14.45
CA VAL A 65 3.32 2.06 12.99
C VAL A 65 3.90 3.37 12.51
N GLU A 66 5.00 3.30 11.75
CA GLU A 66 5.59 4.45 11.07
C GLU A 66 5.14 4.45 9.60
N TYR A 67 4.27 5.37 9.25
CA TYR A 67 3.82 5.54 7.87
C TYR A 67 4.79 6.38 7.06
N LYS A 68 5.24 5.84 5.91
CA LYS A 68 6.04 6.54 4.90
C LYS A 68 5.20 6.76 3.65
N GLU A 69 5.00 8.02 3.27
CA GLU A 69 4.24 8.38 2.07
C GLU A 69 5.08 8.24 0.80
N PHE A 70 4.44 7.75 -0.26
CA PHE A 70 4.95 7.67 -1.62
C PHE A 70 3.96 8.35 -2.57
N SER A 71 4.47 8.88 -3.69
CA SER A 71 3.69 9.63 -4.69
C SER A 71 3.52 8.88 -6.03
N ASP A 72 4.14 7.72 -6.18
CA ASP A 72 4.17 6.92 -7.40
C ASP A 72 4.08 5.41 -7.10
N TYR A 73 3.97 4.60 -8.16
CA TYR A 73 3.93 3.13 -8.05
C TYR A 73 5.30 2.46 -8.23
N ASN A 74 6.35 3.20 -8.58
CA ASN A 74 7.67 2.64 -8.91
C ASN A 74 8.57 2.47 -7.69
N THR A 75 8.42 3.32 -6.69
CA THR A 75 9.35 3.42 -5.54
C THR A 75 9.01 2.56 -4.32
N PRO A 76 7.73 2.18 -4.00
CA PRO A 76 7.44 1.46 -2.76
C PRO A 76 7.99 0.01 -2.73
N ASN A 77 8.03 -0.71 -3.85
CA ASN A 77 8.57 -2.07 -3.90
C ASN A 77 10.10 -2.12 -3.74
N PRO A 78 10.89 -1.27 -4.43
CA PRO A 78 12.30 -1.10 -4.11
C PRO A 78 12.54 -0.81 -2.63
N ALA A 79 11.80 0.12 -2.02
CA ALA A 79 11.97 0.48 -0.61
C ALA A 79 11.76 -0.71 0.35
N VAL A 80 10.81 -1.63 0.08
CA VAL A 80 10.69 -2.89 0.84
C VAL A 80 11.88 -3.81 0.56
N SER A 81 12.22 -3.99 -0.72
CA SER A 81 13.30 -4.90 -1.13
C SER A 81 14.65 -4.52 -0.55
N ASP A 82 14.91 -3.23 -0.42
CA ASP A 82 16.17 -2.68 0.11
C ASP A 82 16.15 -2.56 1.65
N GLY A 83 14.98 -2.68 2.28
CA GLY A 83 14.82 -2.65 3.74
C GLY A 83 14.65 -1.25 4.33
N ASP A 84 14.36 -0.26 3.51
CA ASP A 84 14.03 1.12 3.95
C ASP A 84 12.70 1.17 4.70
N ILE A 85 11.78 0.26 4.34
CA ILE A 85 10.50 -0.01 5.00
C ILE A 85 10.28 -1.51 5.14
N ASP A 86 9.51 -1.93 6.14
CA ASP A 86 9.22 -3.35 6.42
C ASP A 86 8.12 -3.91 5.50
N ALA A 87 7.14 -3.09 5.15
CA ALA A 87 5.96 -3.47 4.36
C ALA A 87 5.50 -2.32 3.46
N ASN A 88 4.70 -2.66 2.43
CA ASN A 88 3.93 -1.66 1.71
C ASN A 88 2.47 -2.07 1.54
N LEU A 89 1.60 -1.06 1.36
CA LEU A 89 0.15 -1.22 1.15
C LEU A 89 -0.30 -0.28 0.02
N PHE A 90 -0.06 -0.66 -1.24
CA PHE A 90 -0.43 0.17 -2.40
C PHE A 90 -0.79 -0.63 -3.65
N GLN A 91 -0.46 -1.91 -3.69
CA GLN A 91 -0.46 -2.75 -4.89
C GLN A 91 -1.33 -4.00 -4.73
N ASN A 92 -1.81 -4.52 -5.85
CA ASN A 92 -2.39 -5.84 -5.96
C ASN A 92 -1.31 -6.91 -6.22
N THR A 93 -1.69 -8.19 -6.08
CA THR A 93 -0.77 -9.32 -6.25
C THR A 93 -0.13 -9.36 -7.64
N THR A 94 -0.90 -9.08 -8.71
CA THR A 94 -0.38 -9.09 -10.09
C THR A 94 0.71 -8.05 -10.29
N PHE A 95 0.56 -6.84 -9.71
CA PHE A 95 1.58 -5.79 -9.77
C PHE A 95 2.86 -6.21 -9.03
N MET A 96 2.71 -6.79 -7.84
CA MET A 96 3.82 -7.30 -7.05
C MET A 96 4.60 -8.41 -7.80
N GLU A 97 3.88 -9.37 -8.39
CA GLU A 97 4.49 -10.46 -9.17
C GLU A 97 5.22 -9.95 -10.42
N THR A 98 4.66 -8.92 -11.10
CA THR A 98 5.32 -8.25 -12.22
C THR A 98 6.62 -7.60 -11.78
N TYR A 99 6.62 -6.90 -10.65
CA TYR A 99 7.84 -6.34 -10.05
C TYR A 99 8.86 -7.44 -9.71
N ASN A 100 8.44 -8.50 -9.02
CA ASN A 100 9.32 -9.61 -8.64
C ASN A 100 10.01 -10.22 -9.87
N LYS A 101 9.22 -10.49 -10.92
CA LYS A 101 9.74 -11.05 -12.18
C LYS A 101 10.75 -10.13 -12.86
N ALA A 102 10.49 -8.83 -12.88
CA ALA A 102 11.35 -7.86 -13.55
C ALA A 102 12.63 -7.58 -12.75
N SER A 103 12.57 -7.57 -11.42
CA SER A 103 13.68 -7.20 -10.54
C SER A 103 14.47 -8.38 -9.99
N GLY A 104 13.97 -9.61 -10.12
CA GLY A 104 14.54 -10.80 -9.47
C GLY A 104 14.36 -10.80 -7.95
N LYS A 105 13.46 -9.98 -7.42
CA LYS A 105 13.13 -9.89 -5.98
C LYS A 105 12.02 -10.89 -5.61
N ASN A 106 11.76 -11.03 -4.32
CA ASN A 106 10.79 -11.99 -3.78
C ASN A 106 9.92 -11.36 -2.70
N LEU A 107 9.11 -10.38 -3.09
CA LEU A 107 8.06 -9.85 -2.22
C LEU A 107 6.89 -10.82 -2.21
N VAL A 108 6.21 -10.92 -1.06
CA VAL A 108 5.05 -11.79 -0.89
C VAL A 108 3.87 -11.03 -0.30
N SER A 109 2.68 -11.46 -0.66
CA SER A 109 1.45 -10.97 -0.05
C SER A 109 1.19 -11.65 1.29
N VAL A 110 0.88 -10.85 2.31
CA VAL A 110 0.34 -11.33 3.59
C VAL A 110 -1.16 -11.62 3.43
N GLY A 111 -1.87 -10.76 2.71
CA GLY A 111 -3.28 -10.92 2.40
C GLY A 111 -3.90 -9.67 1.81
N LYS A 112 -5.15 -9.81 1.33
CA LYS A 112 -5.94 -8.72 0.76
C LYS A 112 -6.43 -7.79 1.86
N VAL A 113 -6.42 -6.47 1.60
CA VAL A 113 -6.89 -5.46 2.56
C VAL A 113 -8.07 -4.67 2.00
N TYR A 114 -7.96 -4.11 0.80
CA TYR A 114 -9.02 -3.32 0.19
C TYR A 114 -8.92 -3.32 -1.34
N LEU A 115 -10.03 -3.03 -2.02
CA LEU A 115 -10.04 -2.77 -3.46
C LEU A 115 -10.18 -1.27 -3.70
N PRO A 116 -9.20 -0.63 -4.38
CA PRO A 116 -9.36 0.69 -4.99
C PRO A 116 -9.84 0.50 -6.43
N PRO A 117 -11.13 0.68 -6.74
CA PRO A 117 -11.62 0.47 -8.11
C PRO A 117 -10.90 1.37 -9.11
N MET A 118 -10.66 0.84 -10.31
CA MET A 118 -10.24 1.62 -11.47
C MET A 118 -11.48 2.15 -12.18
N ALA A 119 -11.42 3.37 -12.71
CA ALA A 119 -12.54 3.94 -13.44
C ALA A 119 -12.09 4.74 -14.66
N LEU A 120 -12.95 4.80 -15.66
CA LEU A 120 -12.87 5.74 -16.79
C LEU A 120 -13.55 7.03 -16.37
N TYR A 121 -12.83 8.12 -16.37
CA TYR A 121 -13.31 9.46 -16.04
C TYR A 121 -13.41 10.34 -17.27
N SER A 122 -14.33 11.31 -17.27
CA SER A 122 -14.38 12.37 -18.26
C SER A 122 -14.81 13.71 -17.61
N ASN A 123 -14.27 14.81 -18.12
CA ASN A 123 -14.74 16.15 -17.82
C ASN A 123 -15.77 16.65 -18.87
N ASN A 124 -15.86 15.96 -20.02
CA ASN A 124 -16.55 16.44 -21.21
C ASN A 124 -17.93 15.81 -21.41
N VAL A 125 -18.12 14.56 -20.93
CA VAL A 125 -19.37 13.82 -21.09
C VAL A 125 -19.80 13.19 -19.77
N ALA A 126 -21.12 13.04 -19.59
CA ALA A 126 -21.69 12.55 -18.33
C ALA A 126 -21.96 11.03 -18.33
N ASP A 127 -21.97 10.40 -19.48
CA ASP A 127 -22.21 8.96 -19.59
C ASP A 127 -21.35 8.32 -20.70
N LEU A 128 -21.21 7.01 -20.64
CA LEU A 128 -20.38 6.22 -21.56
C LEU A 128 -20.91 6.26 -23.00
N ALA A 129 -22.22 6.35 -23.20
CA ALA A 129 -22.82 6.37 -24.54
C ALA A 129 -22.50 7.67 -25.28
N ALA A 130 -22.35 8.77 -24.54
CA ALA A 130 -22.02 10.10 -25.08
C ALA A 130 -20.52 10.23 -25.44
N LEU A 131 -19.67 9.25 -25.10
CA LEU A 131 -18.25 9.27 -25.53
C LEU A 131 -18.15 9.23 -27.06
N PRO A 132 -17.59 10.27 -27.73
CA PRO A 132 -17.64 10.37 -29.17
C PRO A 132 -16.79 9.30 -29.88
N GLU A 133 -17.10 9.06 -31.14
CA GLU A 133 -16.21 8.30 -32.02
C GLU A 133 -14.88 9.05 -32.16
N GLY A 134 -13.78 8.32 -32.14
CA GLY A 134 -12.42 8.88 -32.22
C GLY A 134 -11.98 9.59 -30.95
N ALA A 135 -12.72 9.46 -29.82
CA ALA A 135 -12.35 10.09 -28.55
C ALA A 135 -10.91 9.71 -28.14
N SER A 136 -10.19 10.71 -27.61
CA SER A 136 -8.86 10.55 -27.05
C SER A 136 -8.96 10.03 -25.60
N VAL A 137 -8.31 8.89 -25.31
CA VAL A 137 -8.38 8.20 -24.02
C VAL A 137 -6.98 7.97 -23.48
N ALA A 138 -6.67 8.56 -22.32
CA ALA A 138 -5.45 8.24 -21.60
C ALA A 138 -5.62 6.95 -20.79
N ILE A 139 -4.60 6.09 -20.81
CA ILE A 139 -4.55 4.83 -20.06
C ILE A 139 -3.19 4.68 -19.36
N PRO A 140 -3.11 3.86 -18.27
CA PRO A 140 -1.83 3.55 -17.64
C PRO A 140 -0.82 2.93 -18.59
N ASN A 141 0.47 3.23 -18.37
CA ASN A 141 1.58 2.70 -19.17
C ASN A 141 2.33 1.53 -18.51
N ASP A 142 1.96 1.14 -17.29
CA ASP A 142 2.55 -0.07 -16.70
C ASP A 142 1.77 -1.33 -17.10
N PRO A 143 2.43 -2.47 -17.31
CA PRO A 143 1.80 -3.66 -17.88
C PRO A 143 0.59 -4.18 -17.08
N THR A 144 0.59 -3.99 -15.75
CA THR A 144 -0.50 -4.47 -14.89
C THR A 144 -1.74 -3.60 -15.01
N ASN A 145 -1.58 -2.27 -14.89
CA ASN A 145 -2.72 -1.35 -14.94
C ASN A 145 -3.17 -1.10 -16.39
N GLU A 146 -2.28 -1.16 -17.39
CA GLU A 146 -2.68 -1.16 -18.80
C GLU A 146 -3.56 -2.38 -19.12
N SER A 147 -3.13 -3.59 -18.75
CA SER A 147 -3.94 -4.81 -18.85
C SER A 147 -5.31 -4.67 -18.19
N ARG A 148 -5.33 -4.12 -16.97
CA ARG A 148 -6.55 -3.88 -16.20
C ARG A 148 -7.48 -2.88 -16.90
N ALA A 149 -6.93 -1.80 -17.44
CA ALA A 149 -7.65 -0.79 -18.21
C ALA A 149 -8.27 -1.37 -19.48
N LEU A 150 -7.51 -2.15 -20.24
CA LEU A 150 -7.99 -2.84 -21.45
C LEU A 150 -9.15 -3.80 -21.16
N LYS A 151 -9.04 -4.57 -20.07
CA LYS A 151 -10.14 -5.46 -19.61
C LYS A 151 -11.37 -4.68 -19.21
N LEU A 152 -11.19 -3.55 -18.53
CA LEU A 152 -12.30 -2.67 -18.11
C LEU A 152 -13.04 -2.12 -19.32
N LEU A 153 -12.34 -1.61 -20.33
CA LEU A 153 -12.93 -1.11 -21.58
C LEU A 153 -13.63 -2.24 -22.36
N ALA A 154 -13.02 -3.41 -22.43
CA ALA A 154 -13.60 -4.57 -23.13
C ALA A 154 -14.87 -5.08 -22.42
N SER A 155 -14.96 -4.99 -21.09
CA SER A 155 -16.14 -5.42 -20.32
C SER A 155 -17.44 -4.70 -20.71
N LYS A 156 -17.34 -3.54 -21.38
CA LYS A 156 -18.44 -2.73 -21.90
C LYS A 156 -18.49 -2.64 -23.43
N GLY A 157 -17.70 -3.48 -24.10
CA GLY A 157 -17.68 -3.55 -25.57
C GLY A 157 -17.11 -2.31 -26.25
N LEU A 158 -16.36 -1.48 -25.54
CA LEU A 158 -15.68 -0.32 -26.14
C LEU A 158 -14.52 -0.76 -27.05
N ILE A 159 -13.89 -1.88 -26.73
CA ILE A 159 -12.86 -2.56 -27.51
C ILE A 159 -13.03 -4.07 -27.40
N GLU A 160 -12.42 -4.82 -28.31
CA GLU A 160 -12.18 -6.25 -28.16
C GLU A 160 -10.69 -6.49 -27.94
N VAL A 161 -10.35 -7.42 -27.06
CA VAL A 161 -8.95 -7.73 -26.72
C VAL A 161 -8.67 -9.22 -26.81
N SER A 162 -7.39 -9.60 -26.80
CA SER A 162 -6.96 -10.99 -26.63
C SER A 162 -7.41 -11.55 -25.27
N ALA A 163 -7.37 -12.87 -25.08
CA ALA A 163 -7.79 -13.53 -23.83
C ALA A 163 -7.01 -13.02 -22.60
N ASN A 164 -5.73 -12.68 -22.78
CA ASN A 164 -4.86 -12.16 -21.71
C ASN A 164 -4.15 -10.89 -22.20
N PRO A 165 -4.87 -9.76 -22.32
CA PRO A 165 -4.27 -8.54 -22.85
C PRO A 165 -3.26 -7.97 -21.86
N ILE A 166 -2.15 -7.45 -22.38
CA ILE A 166 -1.11 -6.78 -21.59
C ILE A 166 -0.95 -5.33 -22.04
N THR A 167 -0.92 -5.09 -23.36
CA THR A 167 -0.69 -3.77 -23.95
C THR A 167 -1.69 -3.47 -25.07
N LEU A 168 -1.68 -2.25 -25.60
CA LEU A 168 -2.51 -1.85 -26.75
C LEU A 168 -2.35 -2.74 -27.97
N LYS A 169 -1.25 -3.48 -28.11
CA LYS A 169 -1.05 -4.46 -29.19
C LYS A 169 -2.02 -5.63 -29.13
N ASP A 170 -2.63 -5.85 -27.99
CA ASP A 170 -3.61 -6.90 -27.73
C ASP A 170 -5.06 -6.50 -28.10
N VAL A 171 -5.28 -5.24 -28.50
CA VAL A 171 -6.58 -4.77 -29.01
C VAL A 171 -6.83 -5.35 -30.39
N LYS A 172 -7.92 -6.10 -30.53
CA LYS A 172 -8.34 -6.79 -31.76
C LYS A 172 -9.38 -5.98 -32.57
N ALA A 173 -10.27 -5.27 -31.86
CA ALA A 173 -11.25 -4.39 -32.46
C ALA A 173 -11.43 -3.15 -31.58
N ASN A 174 -11.68 -2.03 -32.25
CA ASN A 174 -11.93 -0.72 -31.64
C ASN A 174 -13.06 -0.01 -32.40
N PRO A 175 -14.33 -0.43 -32.14
CA PRO A 175 -15.47 0.02 -32.93
C PRO A 175 -15.70 1.52 -32.93
N LYS A 176 -15.32 2.19 -31.84
CA LYS A 176 -15.44 3.67 -31.71
C LYS A 176 -14.20 4.42 -32.19
N ASN A 177 -13.20 3.75 -32.76
CA ASN A 177 -11.93 4.35 -33.21
C ASN A 177 -11.24 5.20 -32.12
N LEU A 178 -11.32 4.78 -30.84
CA LEU A 178 -10.72 5.47 -29.70
C LEU A 178 -9.21 5.64 -29.92
N LYS A 179 -8.69 6.81 -29.55
CA LYS A 179 -7.27 7.15 -29.69
C LYS A 179 -6.60 7.06 -28.34
N PHE A 180 -5.87 5.97 -28.10
CA PHE A 180 -5.23 5.72 -26.82
C PHE A 180 -3.88 6.44 -26.69
N THR A 181 -3.59 6.91 -25.48
CA THR A 181 -2.28 7.43 -25.08
C THR A 181 -1.89 6.80 -23.74
N GLU A 182 -0.77 6.09 -23.73
CA GLU A 182 -0.20 5.48 -22.54
C GLU A 182 0.52 6.54 -21.71
N ILE A 183 0.13 6.70 -20.44
CA ILE A 183 0.64 7.74 -19.53
C ILE A 183 0.95 7.11 -18.16
N GLU A 184 1.99 7.61 -17.51
CA GLU A 184 2.33 7.23 -16.13
C GLU A 184 1.15 7.51 -15.18
N ASN A 185 0.89 6.59 -14.23
CA ASN A 185 -0.33 6.60 -13.41
C ASN A 185 -0.57 7.92 -12.65
N ALA A 186 0.48 8.50 -12.07
CA ALA A 186 0.36 9.74 -11.30
C ALA A 186 -0.04 10.95 -12.18
N SER A 187 0.20 10.87 -13.50
CA SER A 187 -0.11 11.94 -14.46
C SER A 187 -1.48 11.77 -15.14
N LEU A 188 -2.15 10.61 -14.98
CA LEU A 188 -3.44 10.33 -15.61
C LEU A 188 -4.55 11.32 -15.25
N PRO A 189 -4.68 11.79 -13.98
CA PRO A 189 -5.71 12.79 -13.66
C PRO A 189 -5.54 14.09 -14.47
N GLN A 190 -4.31 14.56 -14.68
CA GLN A 190 -4.03 15.78 -15.44
C GLN A 190 -4.32 15.61 -16.93
N ALA A 191 -4.24 14.37 -17.45
CA ALA A 191 -4.56 14.09 -18.85
C ALA A 191 -6.02 14.46 -19.21
N LEU A 192 -6.94 14.54 -18.26
CA LEU A 192 -8.31 15.00 -18.46
C LEU A 192 -8.41 16.48 -18.87
N ASN A 193 -7.34 17.25 -18.81
CA ASN A 193 -7.31 18.61 -19.33
C ASN A 193 -7.23 18.64 -20.87
N ASP A 194 -6.65 17.60 -21.48
CA ASP A 194 -6.35 17.54 -22.92
C ASP A 194 -7.01 16.34 -23.64
N LYS A 195 -7.52 15.37 -22.87
CA LYS A 195 -8.16 14.16 -23.38
C LYS A 195 -9.65 14.15 -23.08
N ASP A 196 -10.39 13.45 -23.94
CA ASP A 196 -11.83 13.28 -23.74
C ASP A 196 -12.15 12.40 -22.53
N ALA A 197 -11.28 11.44 -22.21
CA ALA A 197 -11.39 10.57 -21.06
C ALA A 197 -10.02 10.05 -20.59
N ALA A 198 -9.96 9.60 -19.34
CA ALA A 198 -8.78 8.93 -18.79
C ALA A 198 -9.18 7.78 -17.87
N ILE A 199 -8.47 6.65 -17.95
CA ILE A 199 -8.59 5.58 -16.96
C ILE A 199 -7.64 5.85 -15.82
N VAL A 200 -8.20 6.04 -14.62
CA VAL A 200 -7.44 6.41 -13.43
C VAL A 200 -7.74 5.43 -12.30
N THR A 201 -6.70 4.99 -11.60
CA THR A 201 -6.85 4.25 -10.34
C THR A 201 -7.26 5.19 -9.22
N LEU A 202 -8.05 4.69 -8.28
CA LEU A 202 -8.64 5.51 -7.21
C LEU A 202 -7.57 6.25 -6.38
N ALA A 203 -6.37 5.66 -6.21
CA ALA A 203 -5.28 6.25 -5.45
C ALA A 203 -4.78 7.60 -6.03
N PHE A 204 -4.95 7.82 -7.33
CA PHE A 204 -4.63 9.08 -7.99
C PHE A 204 -5.88 9.92 -8.28
N ALA A 205 -7.03 9.28 -8.45
CA ALA A 205 -8.28 9.98 -8.71
C ALA A 205 -8.77 10.80 -7.50
N LEU A 206 -8.74 10.21 -6.30
CA LEU A 206 -9.22 10.88 -5.08
C LEU A 206 -8.42 12.14 -4.73
N PRO A 207 -7.07 12.12 -4.69
CA PRO A 207 -6.29 13.34 -4.41
C PRO A 207 -6.46 14.43 -5.48
N ALA A 208 -6.75 14.03 -6.73
CA ALA A 208 -7.02 14.95 -7.83
C ALA A 208 -8.45 15.51 -7.84
N GLY A 209 -9.30 15.11 -6.88
CA GLY A 209 -10.69 15.58 -6.78
C GLY A 209 -11.61 15.01 -7.86
N LEU A 210 -11.26 13.88 -8.47
CA LEU A 210 -12.12 13.18 -9.42
C LEU A 210 -13.24 12.47 -8.65
N SER A 211 -14.44 13.01 -8.75
CA SER A 211 -15.63 12.53 -8.06
C SER A 211 -16.37 11.43 -8.84
N ALA A 212 -17.28 10.74 -8.17
CA ALA A 212 -18.02 9.62 -8.76
C ALA A 212 -18.93 10.05 -9.94
N ASP A 213 -19.42 11.28 -9.94
CA ASP A 213 -20.24 11.84 -11.02
C ASP A 213 -19.47 12.02 -12.35
N LYS A 214 -18.14 12.00 -12.31
CA LYS A 214 -17.29 12.02 -13.52
C LYS A 214 -16.94 10.63 -14.04
N GLN A 215 -17.38 9.57 -13.37
CA GLN A 215 -17.10 8.18 -13.77
C GLN A 215 -18.07 7.75 -14.87
N LEU A 216 -17.55 7.47 -16.06
CA LEU A 216 -18.30 6.86 -17.17
C LEU A 216 -18.40 5.34 -17.02
N LEU A 217 -17.39 4.72 -16.40
CA LEU A 217 -17.27 3.29 -16.20
C LEU A 217 -16.41 3.04 -14.97
N VAL A 218 -16.85 2.17 -14.09
CA VAL A 218 -16.12 1.79 -12.89
C VAL A 218 -16.05 0.27 -12.76
N GLU A 219 -14.93 -0.20 -12.23
CA GLU A 219 -14.66 -1.60 -11.93
C GLU A 219 -15.55 -2.11 -10.80
N GLY A 220 -16.06 -3.33 -10.94
CA GLY A 220 -16.93 -3.96 -9.95
C GLY A 220 -16.16 -4.52 -8.75
N LYS A 221 -16.90 -4.83 -7.68
CA LYS A 221 -16.36 -5.44 -6.45
C LYS A 221 -15.87 -6.88 -6.61
N ASP A 222 -16.20 -7.54 -7.71
CA ASP A 222 -15.73 -8.85 -8.14
C ASP A 222 -14.32 -8.81 -8.77
N SER A 223 -13.71 -7.64 -8.82
CA SER A 223 -12.35 -7.43 -9.30
C SER A 223 -11.33 -8.29 -8.58
N ALA A 224 -10.34 -8.79 -9.33
CA ALA A 224 -9.18 -9.49 -8.78
C ALA A 224 -8.09 -8.56 -8.18
N TYR A 225 -8.22 -7.25 -8.38
CA TYR A 225 -7.15 -6.27 -8.10
C TYR A 225 -7.22 -5.66 -6.69
N TYR A 226 -7.62 -6.46 -5.69
CA TYR A 226 -7.51 -6.05 -4.28
C TYR A 226 -6.05 -5.76 -3.92
N ASN A 227 -5.82 -4.63 -3.27
CA ASN A 227 -4.52 -4.29 -2.71
C ASN A 227 -4.22 -5.17 -1.50
N VAL A 228 -2.94 -5.54 -1.41
CA VAL A 228 -2.42 -6.46 -0.40
C VAL A 228 -1.40 -5.76 0.50
N LEU A 229 -1.26 -6.22 1.73
CA LEU A 229 -0.08 -5.94 2.53
C LEU A 229 1.06 -6.80 1.99
N ALA A 230 2.10 -6.18 1.45
CA ALA A 230 3.24 -6.85 0.86
C ALA A 230 4.52 -6.62 1.69
N VAL A 231 5.31 -7.67 1.82
CA VAL A 231 6.54 -7.72 2.61
C VAL A 231 7.60 -8.55 1.89
N LYS A 232 8.84 -8.55 2.37
CA LYS A 232 9.82 -9.58 2.00
C LYS A 232 9.35 -10.96 2.46
N ALA A 233 9.73 -12.01 1.75
CA ALA A 233 9.28 -13.37 2.06
C ALA A 233 9.61 -13.80 3.51
N GLU A 234 10.80 -13.47 4.01
CA GLU A 234 11.23 -13.75 5.38
C GLU A 234 10.46 -12.99 6.46
N MET A 235 9.78 -11.91 6.09
CA MET A 235 8.99 -11.10 7.02
C MET A 235 7.52 -11.55 7.11
N LYS A 236 7.08 -12.48 6.27
CA LYS A 236 5.67 -12.85 6.18
C LYS A 236 5.07 -13.25 7.52
N ASP A 237 5.81 -14.03 8.31
CA ASP A 237 5.35 -14.55 9.60
C ASP A 237 5.86 -13.71 10.79
N ASP A 238 6.47 -12.55 10.55
CA ASP A 238 6.89 -11.63 11.61
C ASP A 238 5.66 -11.20 12.44
N PRO A 239 5.72 -11.31 13.78
CA PRO A 239 4.58 -10.96 14.65
C PRO A 239 4.04 -9.55 14.44
N ARG A 240 4.90 -8.57 14.14
CA ARG A 240 4.51 -7.19 13.85
C ARG A 240 3.68 -7.09 12.58
N VAL A 241 4.11 -7.82 11.54
CA VAL A 241 3.41 -7.89 10.24
C VAL A 241 2.05 -8.54 10.41
N GLN A 242 1.97 -9.67 11.13
CA GLN A 242 0.72 -10.38 11.37
C GLN A 242 -0.25 -9.54 12.22
N LYS A 243 0.26 -8.83 13.22
CA LYS A 243 -0.52 -7.90 14.05
C LYS A 243 -1.07 -6.74 13.20
N LEU A 244 -0.22 -6.11 12.37
CA LEU A 244 -0.64 -5.06 11.45
C LEU A 244 -1.71 -5.55 10.48
N PHE A 245 -1.53 -6.73 9.89
CA PHE A 245 -2.52 -7.29 8.96
C PHE A 245 -3.87 -7.54 9.65
N LYS A 246 -3.87 -8.10 10.86
CA LYS A 246 -5.09 -8.28 11.66
C LYS A 246 -5.79 -6.93 11.93
N ILE A 247 -5.04 -5.88 12.24
CA ILE A 247 -5.60 -4.53 12.45
C ILE A 247 -6.21 -4.00 11.15
N LEU A 248 -5.49 -4.10 10.02
CA LEU A 248 -5.92 -3.62 8.71
C LEU A 248 -7.17 -4.33 8.17
N THR A 249 -7.44 -5.55 8.63
CA THR A 249 -8.62 -6.36 8.24
C THR A 249 -9.69 -6.45 9.33
N SER A 250 -9.51 -5.73 10.44
CA SER A 250 -10.45 -5.69 11.56
C SER A 250 -11.79 -5.03 11.17
N GLN A 251 -12.82 -5.27 11.98
CA GLN A 251 -14.11 -4.61 11.79
C GLN A 251 -13.98 -3.09 11.93
N ASP A 252 -13.22 -2.60 12.92
CA ASP A 252 -12.97 -1.16 13.12
C ASP A 252 -12.37 -0.50 11.87
N MET A 253 -11.46 -1.20 11.17
CA MET A 253 -10.90 -0.69 9.91
C MET A 253 -11.91 -0.74 8.76
N LYS A 254 -12.73 -1.78 8.67
CA LYS A 254 -13.81 -1.87 7.67
C LYS A 254 -14.82 -0.73 7.85
N ASP A 255 -15.20 -0.45 9.08
CA ASP A 255 -16.11 0.65 9.43
C ASP A 255 -15.47 2.01 9.07
N PHE A 256 -14.20 2.21 9.41
CA PHE A 256 -13.45 3.40 8.99
C PHE A 256 -13.43 3.58 7.46
N ILE A 257 -13.14 2.52 6.70
CA ILE A 257 -13.15 2.56 5.23
C ILE A 257 -14.53 2.97 4.72
N GLN A 258 -15.59 2.36 5.24
CA GLN A 258 -16.96 2.66 4.83
C GLN A 258 -17.35 4.11 5.13
N ASP A 259 -17.03 4.59 6.34
CA ASP A 259 -17.35 5.95 6.78
C ASP A 259 -16.53 7.01 6.05
N LYS A 260 -15.25 6.76 5.85
CA LYS A 260 -14.33 7.72 5.23
C LYS A 260 -14.56 7.83 3.72
N PHE A 261 -14.70 6.70 3.03
CA PHE A 261 -14.70 6.65 1.57
C PHE A 261 -16.09 6.44 0.95
N LYS A 262 -17.14 6.29 1.77
CA LYS A 262 -18.55 6.24 1.33
C LYS A 262 -18.80 5.24 0.18
N GLY A 263 -18.14 4.07 0.23
CA GLY A 263 -18.27 3.02 -0.78
C GLY A 263 -17.33 3.13 -1.99
N LEU A 264 -16.54 4.20 -2.11
CA LEU A 264 -15.52 4.32 -3.17
C LEU A 264 -14.36 3.34 -2.98
N VAL A 265 -14.09 2.92 -1.76
CA VAL A 265 -13.10 1.90 -1.40
C VAL A 265 -13.84 0.71 -0.83
N ILE A 266 -13.51 -0.49 -1.28
CA ILE A 266 -14.19 -1.73 -0.88
C ILE A 266 -13.25 -2.51 0.05
N PRO A 267 -13.56 -2.70 1.34
CA PRO A 267 -12.75 -3.52 2.22
C PRO A 267 -12.75 -4.97 1.75
N ALA A 268 -11.67 -5.70 1.99
CA ALA A 268 -11.64 -7.14 1.76
C ALA A 268 -12.56 -7.86 2.73
N SER A 269 -13.17 -8.95 2.26
CA SER A 269 -14.11 -9.80 3.02
C SER A 269 -13.40 -10.62 4.10
#